data_a258ee8f657cc554f966e129d52dc25f
#
_entry.id   a258ee8f657cc554f966e129d52dc25f
#
_cell.length_a   1.000
_cell.length_b   1.000
_cell.length_c   1.000
_cell.angle_alpha   90.00
_cell.angle_beta   90.00
_cell.angle_gamma   90.00
#
_symmetry.space_group_name_H-M   'P 1'
#
loop_
_entity.id
_entity.type
_entity.pdbx_description
1 polymer ?
#
loop_
_entity_poly.entity_id
_entity_poly.type
_entity_poly.pdbx_seq_one_letter_code
_entity_poly.pdbx_strand_id
1 'polypeptide(L)'
;MRQQAKQQTESKDNKNYIGKILFAVLVLIASAVTFALFYRQSVESMLGSGLYHSDMKAYILEMQGQDSGYSFPYPILFKLAALIHLVTASMNNGAELAMALATLLLNSGAMVCLKVMLDKHVGAELQRNLPGKEWLADVLTGTVAVSLFFVSMVYPPTGIYLPGIKYKYLGVFTANPFHNATYMAARPFAILAFFKYGELLSVYEQKNAWKEHSRDYILF
;
A
#
# COMPACT_ATOMS: atom_id res chain seq x y z
N MET A 1 -44.69 15.32 -6.68
CA MET A 1 -43.41 15.40 -7.42
C MET A 1 -42.22 15.80 -6.56
N ARG A 2 -42.22 16.87 -5.75
CA ARG A 2 -41.06 17.26 -4.91
C ARG A 2 -40.63 16.21 -3.86
N GLN A 3 -41.59 15.52 -3.23
CA GLN A 3 -41.26 14.47 -2.23
C GLN A 3 -40.58 13.22 -2.85
N GLN A 4 -41.05 12.82 -4.03
CA GLN A 4 -40.45 11.69 -4.76
C GLN A 4 -39.04 12.00 -5.26
N ALA A 5 -38.81 13.24 -5.74
CA ALA A 5 -37.45 13.67 -6.11
C ALA A 5 -36.49 13.71 -4.91
N LYS A 6 -36.96 14.15 -3.73
CA LYS A 6 -36.17 14.18 -2.50
C LYS A 6 -35.81 12.77 -2.01
N GLN A 7 -36.76 11.83 -2.04
CA GLN A 7 -36.55 10.42 -1.69
C GLN A 7 -35.58 9.73 -2.66
N GLN A 8 -35.65 10.04 -3.96
CA GLN A 8 -34.70 9.50 -4.93
C GLN A 8 -33.28 10.04 -4.73
N THR A 9 -33.13 11.31 -4.37
CA THR A 9 -31.81 11.92 -4.09
C THR A 9 -31.22 11.34 -2.81
N GLU A 10 -31.99 11.22 -1.73
CA GLU A 10 -31.55 10.61 -0.47
C GLU A 10 -31.17 9.12 -0.63
N SER A 11 -31.90 8.37 -1.44
CA SER A 11 -31.60 6.98 -1.77
C SER A 11 -30.33 6.84 -2.61
N LYS A 12 -30.05 7.79 -3.50
CA LYS A 12 -28.84 7.81 -4.33
C LYS A 12 -27.62 8.17 -3.50
N ASP A 13 -27.74 9.15 -2.61
CA ASP A 13 -26.66 9.54 -1.70
C ASP A 13 -26.30 8.40 -0.73
N ASN A 14 -27.29 7.73 -0.13
CA ASN A 14 -27.03 6.59 0.76
C ASN A 14 -26.28 5.45 0.06
N LYS A 15 -26.58 5.16 -1.20
CA LYS A 15 -25.88 4.12 -1.95
C LYS A 15 -24.43 4.47 -2.26
N ASN A 16 -24.13 5.75 -2.46
CA ASN A 16 -22.77 6.22 -2.74
C ASN A 16 -21.80 6.04 -1.54
N TYR A 17 -22.31 5.94 -0.32
CA TYR A 17 -21.48 5.70 0.86
C TYR A 17 -21.12 4.21 1.06
N ILE A 18 -21.90 3.29 0.48
CA ILE A 18 -21.69 1.84 0.70
C ILE A 18 -20.29 1.42 0.24
N GLY A 19 -19.85 1.84 -0.93
CA GLY A 19 -18.52 1.51 -1.45
C GLY A 19 -17.40 2.06 -0.57
N LYS A 20 -17.53 3.31 -0.12
CA LYS A 20 -16.56 3.96 0.76
C LYS A 20 -16.47 3.27 2.13
N ILE A 21 -17.61 2.93 2.71
CA ILE A 21 -17.68 2.22 4.01
C ILE A 21 -17.04 0.83 3.86
N LEU A 22 -17.42 0.08 2.83
CA LEU A 22 -16.85 -1.25 2.59
C LEU A 22 -15.33 -1.16 2.40
N PHE A 23 -14.84 -0.22 1.61
CA PHE A 23 -13.41 -0.01 1.45
C PHE A 23 -12.72 0.31 2.78
N ALA A 24 -13.28 1.21 3.58
CA ALA A 24 -12.73 1.53 4.90
C ALA A 24 -12.67 0.30 5.81
N VAL A 25 -13.71 -0.52 5.84
CA VAL A 25 -13.75 -1.77 6.61
C VAL A 25 -12.69 -2.75 6.11
N LEU A 26 -12.57 -2.93 4.80
CA LEU A 26 -11.56 -3.81 4.21
C LEU A 26 -10.13 -3.33 4.54
N VAL A 27 -9.87 -2.02 4.44
CA VAL A 27 -8.58 -1.44 4.83
C VAL A 27 -8.30 -1.65 6.32
N LEU A 28 -9.29 -1.46 7.19
CA LEU A 28 -9.12 -1.69 8.63
C LEU A 28 -8.77 -3.15 8.94
N ILE A 29 -9.47 -4.10 8.33
CA ILE A 29 -9.18 -5.54 8.50
C ILE A 29 -7.76 -5.85 7.99
N ALA A 30 -7.44 -5.40 6.78
CA ALA A 30 -6.14 -5.58 6.17
C ALA A 30 -5.02 -5.00 7.04
N SER A 31 -5.25 -3.79 7.56
CA SER A 31 -4.32 -3.08 8.43
C SER A 31 -4.12 -3.81 9.76
N ALA A 32 -5.18 -4.30 10.37
CA ALA A 32 -5.10 -5.06 11.63
C ALA A 32 -4.31 -6.35 11.45
N VAL A 33 -4.57 -7.12 10.39
CA VAL A 33 -3.83 -8.34 10.07
C VAL A 33 -2.35 -8.03 9.81
N THR A 34 -2.08 -7.02 9.00
CA THR A 34 -0.72 -6.59 8.65
C THR A 34 0.04 -6.15 9.91
N PHE A 35 -0.60 -5.34 10.76
CA PHE A 35 -0.02 -4.88 12.01
C PHE A 35 0.36 -6.05 12.92
N ALA A 36 -0.56 -6.98 13.17
CA ALA A 36 -0.32 -8.14 14.01
C ALA A 36 0.88 -8.98 13.52
N LEU A 37 0.96 -9.18 12.21
CA LEU A 37 2.05 -9.92 11.60
C LEU A 37 3.39 -9.20 11.74
N PHE A 38 3.48 -7.91 11.42
CA PHE A 38 4.72 -7.14 11.50
C PHE A 38 5.17 -6.90 12.93
N TYR A 39 4.24 -6.68 13.87
CA TYR A 39 4.58 -6.55 15.28
C TYR A 39 5.18 -7.85 15.82
N ARG A 40 4.54 -8.99 15.57
CA ARG A 40 5.07 -10.29 15.95
C ARG A 40 6.44 -10.54 15.32
N GLN A 41 6.61 -10.26 14.05
CA GLN A 41 7.88 -10.41 13.37
C GLN A 41 8.97 -9.54 13.99
N SER A 42 8.66 -8.29 14.32
CA SER A 42 9.61 -7.36 14.96
C SER A 42 10.08 -7.91 16.30
N VAL A 43 9.17 -8.35 17.15
CA VAL A 43 9.48 -8.91 18.48
C VAL A 43 10.31 -10.19 18.34
N GLU A 44 9.89 -11.14 17.53
CA GLU A 44 10.60 -12.42 17.34
C GLU A 44 11.99 -12.23 16.72
N SER A 45 12.15 -11.25 15.82
CA SER A 45 13.45 -10.93 15.23
C SER A 45 14.42 -10.33 16.26
N MET A 46 13.93 -9.50 17.18
CA MET A 46 14.75 -8.95 18.25
C MET A 46 15.15 -10.00 19.29
N LEU A 47 14.25 -10.94 19.60
CA LEU A 47 14.53 -12.08 20.49
C LEU A 47 15.50 -13.09 19.86
N GLY A 48 15.74 -13.05 18.56
CA GLY A 48 16.60 -14.01 17.89
C GLY A 48 16.01 -15.42 17.85
N SER A 49 14.69 -15.55 17.84
CA SER A 49 13.99 -16.85 17.89
C SER A 49 14.25 -17.75 16.67
N GLY A 50 14.77 -17.17 15.57
CA GLY A 50 14.94 -17.87 14.29
C GLY A 50 13.62 -18.22 13.58
N LEU A 51 12.48 -17.82 14.14
CA LEU A 51 11.16 -18.12 13.56
C LEU A 51 10.94 -17.41 12.21
N TYR A 52 11.51 -16.23 12.07
CA TYR A 52 11.43 -15.45 10.84
C TYR A 52 12.83 -15.17 10.29
N HIS A 53 13.07 -15.50 9.03
CA HIS A 53 14.23 -15.02 8.29
C HIS A 53 13.89 -13.60 7.77
N SER A 54 14.30 -12.59 8.53
CA SER A 54 13.94 -11.19 8.28
C SER A 54 15.06 -10.25 8.70
N ASP A 55 15.22 -9.16 7.94
CA ASP A 55 16.14 -8.07 8.25
C ASP A 55 15.54 -7.11 9.31
N MET A 56 14.43 -7.45 9.93
CA MET A 56 13.68 -6.56 10.83
C MET A 56 14.54 -6.09 12.02
N LYS A 57 15.42 -6.95 12.53
CA LYS A 57 16.36 -6.56 13.59
C LYS A 57 17.29 -5.44 13.12
N ALA A 58 17.85 -5.56 11.92
CA ALA A 58 18.71 -4.52 11.35
C ALA A 58 17.94 -3.21 11.14
N TYR A 59 16.67 -3.29 10.72
CA TYR A 59 15.81 -2.11 10.56
C TYR A 59 15.50 -1.39 11.87
N ILE A 60 15.28 -2.16 12.94
CA ILE A 60 15.06 -1.59 14.28
C ILE A 60 16.33 -0.90 14.80
N LEU A 61 17.50 -1.52 14.63
CA LEU A 61 18.79 -0.93 14.98
C LEU A 61 19.06 0.36 14.20
N GLU A 62 18.82 0.35 12.88
CA GLU A 62 18.95 1.54 12.03
C GLU A 62 18.01 2.67 12.48
N MET A 63 16.75 2.36 12.79
CA MET A 63 15.78 3.32 13.33
C MET A 63 16.28 3.98 14.63
N GLN A 64 16.96 3.20 15.48
CA GLN A 64 17.52 3.66 16.76
C GLN A 64 18.88 4.38 16.61
N GLY A 65 19.41 4.50 15.38
CA GLY A 65 20.72 5.06 15.11
C GLY A 65 21.88 4.19 15.60
N GLN A 66 21.65 2.89 15.77
CA GLN A 66 22.64 1.91 16.14
C GLN A 66 23.25 1.27 14.89
N ASP A 67 24.46 0.73 15.02
CA ASP A 67 25.11 0.01 13.93
C ASP A 67 24.33 -1.26 13.59
N SER A 68 23.69 -1.25 12.44
CA SER A 68 22.93 -2.39 11.92
C SER A 68 23.79 -3.35 11.09
N GLY A 69 25.04 -2.98 10.79
CA GLY A 69 25.90 -3.68 9.84
C GLY A 69 25.49 -3.51 8.37
N TYR A 70 24.48 -2.70 8.08
CA TYR A 70 23.95 -2.44 6.74
C TYR A 70 23.88 -0.94 6.43
N SER A 71 23.88 -0.59 5.16
CA SER A 71 23.61 0.75 4.69
C SER A 71 22.29 0.74 3.90
N PHE A 72 21.28 1.43 4.43
CA PHE A 72 19.96 1.49 3.81
C PHE A 72 19.76 2.82 3.07
N PRO A 73 19.61 2.80 1.74
CA PRO A 73 19.48 4.04 0.95
C PRO A 73 18.09 4.71 1.08
N TYR A 74 17.12 4.06 1.71
CA TYR A 74 15.72 4.52 1.78
C TYR A 74 15.30 4.88 3.21
N PRO A 75 15.50 6.14 3.66
CA PRO A 75 15.33 6.51 5.07
C PRO A 75 13.88 6.69 5.53
N ILE A 76 12.89 6.68 4.62
CA ILE A 76 11.50 7.06 4.96
C ILE A 76 10.92 6.16 6.05
N LEU A 77 11.07 4.84 5.94
CA LEU A 77 10.57 3.91 6.94
C LEU A 77 11.20 4.18 8.32
N PHE A 78 12.53 4.32 8.36
CA PHE A 78 13.28 4.50 9.61
C PHE A 78 12.97 5.83 10.27
N LYS A 79 12.87 6.92 9.49
CA LYS A 79 12.50 8.25 10.02
C LYS A 79 11.06 8.27 10.53
N LEU A 80 10.13 7.63 9.82
CA LEU A 80 8.74 7.52 10.28
C LEU A 80 8.66 6.67 11.56
N ALA A 81 9.34 5.54 11.61
CA ALA A 81 9.40 4.69 12.79
C ALA A 81 10.08 5.41 13.96
N ALA A 82 11.17 6.14 13.73
CA ALA A 82 11.84 6.93 14.76
C ALA A 82 10.92 8.02 15.33
N LEU A 83 10.15 8.69 14.49
CA LEU A 83 9.16 9.68 14.93
C LEU A 83 8.08 9.04 15.83
N ILE A 84 7.57 7.86 15.43
CA ILE A 84 6.60 7.11 16.23
C ILE A 84 7.24 6.64 17.53
N HIS A 85 8.50 6.26 17.50
CA HIS A 85 9.26 5.79 18.67
C HIS A 85 9.36 6.84 19.78
N LEU A 86 9.31 8.13 19.45
CA LEU A 86 9.26 9.19 20.48
C LEU A 86 8.08 9.00 21.45
N VAL A 87 6.99 8.43 20.98
CA VAL A 87 5.78 8.19 21.80
C VAL A 87 5.80 6.79 22.40
N THR A 88 6.35 5.80 21.71
CA THR A 88 6.33 4.40 22.15
C THR A 88 7.55 3.99 22.99
N ALA A 89 8.54 4.86 23.16
CA ALA A 89 9.81 4.55 23.82
C ALA A 89 9.67 4.02 25.26
N SER A 90 8.63 4.47 25.97
CA SER A 90 8.32 4.00 27.35
C SER A 90 7.47 2.73 27.40
N MET A 91 7.03 2.23 26.25
CA MET A 91 6.19 1.03 26.18
C MET A 91 7.05 -0.23 26.07
N ASN A 92 6.47 -1.35 26.50
CA ASN A 92 7.08 -2.66 26.30
C ASN A 92 7.23 -2.91 24.78
N ASN A 93 8.42 -3.32 24.34
CA ASN A 93 8.74 -3.49 22.91
C ASN A 93 8.45 -2.22 22.08
N GLY A 94 8.77 -1.04 22.65
CA GLY A 94 8.41 0.25 22.04
C GLY A 94 9.04 0.49 20.66
N ALA A 95 10.25 -0.03 20.42
CA ALA A 95 10.93 0.06 19.13
C ALA A 95 10.26 -0.84 18.08
N GLU A 96 9.92 -2.07 18.47
CA GLU A 96 9.21 -3.03 17.64
C GLU A 96 7.80 -2.54 17.28
N LEU A 97 7.13 -1.95 18.27
CA LEU A 97 5.83 -1.32 18.08
C LEU A 97 5.91 -0.16 17.09
N ALA A 98 6.92 0.71 17.23
CA ALA A 98 7.12 1.84 16.33
C ALA A 98 7.34 1.38 14.89
N MET A 99 8.18 0.36 14.69
CA MET A 99 8.44 -0.20 13.37
C MET A 99 7.17 -0.82 12.75
N ALA A 100 6.39 -1.57 13.54
CA ALA A 100 5.13 -2.16 13.09
C ALA A 100 4.10 -1.08 12.71
N LEU A 101 3.99 0.00 13.50
CA LEU A 101 3.09 1.12 13.20
C LEU A 101 3.52 1.89 11.95
N ALA A 102 4.81 2.12 11.76
CA ALA A 102 5.32 2.77 10.54
C ALA A 102 4.99 1.94 9.30
N THR A 103 5.21 0.64 9.36
CA THR A 103 4.87 -0.30 8.29
C THR A 103 3.36 -0.33 8.03
N LEU A 104 2.55 -0.33 9.08
CA LEU A 104 1.09 -0.25 8.99
C LEU A 104 0.64 1.01 8.24
N LEU A 105 1.14 2.18 8.61
CA LEU A 105 0.76 3.44 7.99
C LEU A 105 1.11 3.48 6.50
N LEU A 106 2.29 3.01 6.14
CA LEU A 106 2.73 2.95 4.74
C LEU A 106 1.92 1.94 3.92
N ASN A 107 1.58 0.80 4.48
CA ASN A 107 0.74 -0.20 3.82
C ASN A 107 -0.70 0.27 3.65
N SER A 108 -1.28 0.90 4.68
CA SER A 108 -2.62 1.50 4.58
C SER A 108 -2.63 2.61 3.52
N GLY A 109 -1.59 3.45 3.50
CA GLY A 109 -1.38 4.46 2.48
C GLY A 109 -1.31 3.87 1.07
N ALA A 110 -0.63 2.72 0.89
CA ALA A 110 -0.56 2.05 -0.40
C ALA A 110 -1.94 1.59 -0.91
N MET A 111 -2.77 1.02 -0.04
CA MET A 111 -4.16 0.63 -0.39
C MET A 111 -5.00 1.83 -0.80
N VAL A 112 -4.89 2.94 -0.06
CA VAL A 112 -5.61 4.18 -0.37
C VAL A 112 -5.12 4.77 -1.69
N CYS A 113 -3.81 4.87 -1.92
CA CYS A 113 -3.24 5.35 -3.18
C CYS A 113 -3.74 4.52 -4.36
N LEU A 114 -3.73 3.20 -4.23
CA LEU A 114 -4.19 2.31 -5.30
C LEU A 114 -5.69 2.51 -5.58
N LYS A 115 -6.52 2.63 -4.53
CA LYS A 115 -7.96 2.91 -4.69
C LYS A 115 -8.19 4.24 -5.44
N VAL A 116 -7.51 5.30 -5.02
CA VAL A 116 -7.63 6.62 -5.66
C VAL A 116 -7.24 6.56 -7.14
N MET A 117 -6.16 5.85 -7.47
CA MET A 117 -5.73 5.71 -8.86
C MET A 117 -6.70 4.85 -9.67
N LEU A 118 -7.22 3.77 -9.10
CA LEU A 118 -8.25 2.96 -9.77
C LEU A 118 -9.54 3.75 -10.00
N ASP A 119 -9.98 4.55 -9.04
CA ASP A 119 -11.16 5.41 -9.22
C ASP A 119 -10.95 6.42 -10.35
N LYS A 120 -9.76 7.01 -10.42
CA LYS A 120 -9.42 8.01 -11.45
C LYS A 120 -9.37 7.39 -12.86
N HIS A 121 -8.74 6.23 -13.02
CA HIS A 121 -8.44 5.66 -14.33
C HIS A 121 -9.47 4.65 -14.82
N VAL A 122 -10.13 3.95 -13.92
CA VAL A 122 -11.07 2.86 -14.24
C VAL A 122 -12.48 3.16 -13.74
N GLY A 123 -12.60 3.85 -12.61
CA GLY A 123 -13.89 4.10 -11.95
C GLY A 123 -14.88 4.83 -12.83
N ALA A 124 -14.45 5.85 -13.57
CA ALA A 124 -15.31 6.60 -14.49
C ALA A 124 -15.87 5.72 -15.63
N GLU A 125 -15.07 4.82 -16.15
CA GLU A 125 -15.49 3.88 -17.21
C GLU A 125 -16.46 2.82 -16.66
N LEU A 126 -16.16 2.29 -15.48
CA LEU A 126 -17.07 1.37 -14.79
C LEU A 126 -18.43 2.01 -14.51
N GLN A 127 -18.44 3.28 -14.08
CA GLN A 127 -19.71 4.00 -13.84
C GLN A 127 -20.52 4.17 -15.11
N ARG A 128 -19.90 4.45 -16.26
CA ARG A 128 -20.59 4.52 -17.56
C ARG A 128 -21.21 3.19 -17.96
N ASN A 129 -20.53 2.08 -17.68
CA ASN A 129 -20.97 0.74 -18.04
C ASN A 129 -21.95 0.13 -17.03
N LEU A 130 -22.18 0.78 -15.89
CA LEU A 130 -23.08 0.33 -14.82
C LEU A 130 -24.14 1.39 -14.48
N PRO A 131 -24.99 1.81 -15.46
CA PRO A 131 -25.97 2.85 -15.23
C PRO A 131 -26.96 2.47 -14.11
N GLY A 132 -27.18 3.38 -13.15
CA GLY A 132 -28.03 3.14 -11.97
C GLY A 132 -27.40 2.29 -10.87
N LYS A 133 -26.15 1.84 -11.06
CA LYS A 133 -25.36 1.06 -10.09
C LYS A 133 -23.98 1.66 -9.89
N GLU A 134 -23.83 2.98 -9.93
CA GLU A 134 -22.54 3.68 -9.84
C GLU A 134 -21.79 3.35 -8.55
N TRP A 135 -22.52 3.06 -7.47
CA TRP A 135 -21.96 2.60 -6.21
C TRP A 135 -21.17 1.27 -6.34
N LEU A 136 -21.55 0.42 -7.31
CA LEU A 136 -20.86 -0.85 -7.55
C LEU A 136 -19.48 -0.64 -8.14
N ALA A 137 -19.28 0.41 -8.95
CA ALA A 137 -17.94 0.76 -9.44
C ALA A 137 -16.98 1.09 -8.28
N ASP A 138 -17.47 1.85 -7.29
CA ASP A 138 -16.69 2.20 -6.10
C ASP A 138 -16.36 0.96 -5.22
N VAL A 139 -17.33 0.04 -5.09
CA VAL A 139 -17.10 -1.26 -4.42
C VAL A 139 -16.05 -2.08 -5.15
N LEU A 140 -16.14 -2.18 -6.47
CA LEU A 140 -15.20 -2.97 -7.28
C LEU A 140 -13.78 -2.42 -7.20
N THR A 141 -13.59 -1.10 -7.40
CA THR A 141 -12.26 -0.50 -7.31
C THR A 141 -11.66 -0.63 -5.90
N GLY A 142 -12.47 -0.49 -4.86
CA GLY A 142 -12.04 -0.69 -3.47
C GLY A 142 -11.64 -2.13 -3.17
N THR A 143 -12.45 -3.09 -3.59
CA THR A 143 -12.17 -4.52 -3.41
C THR A 143 -10.92 -4.93 -4.19
N VAL A 144 -10.77 -4.46 -5.44
CA VAL A 144 -9.58 -4.73 -6.26
C VAL A 144 -8.33 -4.14 -5.61
N ALA A 145 -8.39 -2.90 -5.10
CA ALA A 145 -7.25 -2.25 -4.44
C ALA A 145 -6.73 -3.08 -3.25
N VAL A 146 -7.64 -3.51 -2.37
CA VAL A 146 -7.26 -4.32 -1.19
C VAL A 146 -6.81 -5.72 -1.61
N SER A 147 -7.48 -6.34 -2.57
CA SER A 147 -7.11 -7.69 -3.07
C SER A 147 -5.73 -7.69 -3.73
N LEU A 148 -5.42 -6.73 -4.58
CA LEU A 148 -4.10 -6.60 -5.20
C LEU A 148 -3.01 -6.36 -4.16
N PHE A 149 -3.30 -5.57 -3.14
CA PHE A 149 -2.38 -5.37 -2.04
C PHE A 149 -2.10 -6.70 -1.32
N PHE A 150 -3.12 -7.48 -0.97
CA PHE A 150 -2.96 -8.78 -0.33
C PHE A 150 -2.25 -9.81 -1.21
N VAL A 151 -2.65 -9.92 -2.46
CA VAL A 151 -1.99 -10.84 -3.42
C VAL A 151 -0.50 -10.52 -3.51
N SER A 152 -0.15 -9.23 -3.60
CA SER A 152 1.24 -8.81 -3.65
C SER A 152 2.01 -9.02 -2.35
N MET A 153 1.32 -9.18 -1.21
CA MET A 153 1.92 -9.46 0.09
C MET A 153 2.08 -10.94 0.40
N VAL A 154 1.06 -11.72 0.06
CA VAL A 154 0.89 -13.09 0.58
C VAL A 154 1.27 -14.15 -0.45
N TYR A 155 1.20 -13.79 -1.73
CA TYR A 155 1.50 -14.75 -2.79
C TYR A 155 3.02 -15.01 -2.89
N PRO A 156 3.49 -16.22 -2.56
CA PRO A 156 4.88 -16.56 -2.73
C PRO A 156 5.18 -16.74 -4.23
N PRO A 157 6.18 -16.05 -4.80
CA PRO A 157 6.64 -16.31 -6.17
C PRO A 157 7.14 -17.76 -6.36
N THR A 158 7.35 -18.49 -5.28
CA THR A 158 7.67 -19.92 -5.31
C THR A 158 6.57 -20.81 -5.87
N GLY A 159 5.33 -20.28 -6.04
CA GLY A 159 4.24 -21.03 -6.69
C GLY A 159 4.30 -21.02 -8.22
N ILE A 160 5.12 -20.18 -8.83
CA ILE A 160 5.31 -20.16 -10.28
C ILE A 160 6.59 -20.94 -10.61
N TYR A 161 6.48 -22.25 -10.61
CA TYR A 161 7.54 -23.11 -11.14
C TYR A 161 7.51 -23.06 -12.66
N LEU A 162 8.39 -22.27 -13.26
CA LEU A 162 8.68 -22.44 -14.68
C LEU A 162 9.61 -23.65 -14.82
N PRO A 163 9.25 -24.66 -15.64
CA PRO A 163 10.08 -25.83 -15.85
C PRO A 163 11.50 -25.42 -16.29
N GLY A 164 12.50 -25.93 -15.61
CA GLY A 164 13.91 -25.64 -15.91
C GLY A 164 14.54 -24.44 -15.21
N ILE A 165 13.80 -23.61 -14.49
CA ILE A 165 14.33 -22.49 -13.74
C ILE A 165 14.53 -22.88 -12.27
N LYS A 166 15.80 -23.04 -11.86
CA LYS A 166 16.18 -23.35 -10.47
C LYS A 166 16.11 -22.17 -9.50
N TYR A 167 15.88 -20.97 -9.98
CA TYR A 167 15.90 -19.75 -9.14
C TYR A 167 14.53 -19.47 -8.53
N LYS A 168 14.51 -19.38 -7.20
CA LYS A 168 13.32 -19.07 -6.40
C LYS A 168 12.90 -17.60 -6.44
N TYR A 169 13.64 -16.74 -7.12
CA TYR A 169 13.42 -15.30 -7.15
C TYR A 169 13.28 -14.81 -8.57
N LEU A 170 12.07 -14.42 -8.92
CA LEU A 170 11.82 -13.61 -10.11
C LEU A 170 11.77 -12.14 -9.67
N GLY A 171 12.95 -11.50 -9.64
CA GLY A 171 13.06 -10.09 -9.32
C GLY A 171 12.80 -9.75 -7.85
N VAL A 172 12.40 -8.52 -7.60
CA VAL A 172 12.24 -7.88 -6.29
C VAL A 172 11.06 -8.41 -5.48
N PHE A 173 10.22 -9.25 -6.06
CA PHE A 173 9.09 -9.88 -5.36
C PHE A 173 9.55 -11.10 -4.60
N THR A 174 10.27 -10.86 -3.50
CA THR A 174 10.46 -11.92 -2.53
C THR A 174 9.09 -12.29 -1.96
N ALA A 175 8.82 -13.57 -2.00
CA ALA A 175 7.60 -14.20 -1.51
C ALA A 175 7.28 -13.94 -0.05
N ASN A 176 8.27 -13.49 0.68
CA ASN A 176 8.10 -13.26 2.09
C ASN A 176 7.82 -11.78 2.32
N PRO A 177 6.55 -11.40 2.57
CA PRO A 177 6.21 -10.02 2.91
C PRO A 177 6.94 -9.58 4.18
N PHE A 178 7.48 -10.52 4.92
CA PHE A 178 8.20 -10.35 6.16
C PHE A 178 9.71 -10.24 5.96
N HIS A 179 10.22 -10.48 4.77
CA HIS A 179 11.67 -10.44 4.55
C HIS A 179 12.18 -9.00 4.48
N ASN A 180 11.40 -8.08 3.92
CA ASN A 180 11.89 -6.73 3.68
C ASN A 180 10.79 -5.67 3.86
N ALA A 181 10.72 -5.08 5.05
CA ALA A 181 9.78 -4.00 5.37
C ALA A 181 10.01 -2.74 4.52
N THR A 182 11.22 -2.52 3.98
CA THR A 182 11.52 -1.36 3.14
C THR A 182 10.76 -1.40 1.82
N TYR A 183 10.49 -2.57 1.27
CA TYR A 183 9.64 -2.70 0.08
C TYR A 183 8.20 -2.27 0.36
N MET A 184 7.70 -2.56 1.55
CA MET A 184 6.37 -2.10 1.96
C MET A 184 6.33 -0.59 2.03
N ALA A 185 7.38 0.04 2.53
CA ALA A 185 7.49 1.49 2.61
C ALA A 185 7.51 2.16 1.23
N ALA A 186 8.12 1.54 0.23
CA ALA A 186 8.19 2.07 -1.13
C ALA A 186 6.87 1.97 -1.90
N ARG A 187 5.96 1.06 -1.54
CA ARG A 187 4.74 0.77 -2.31
C ARG A 187 3.84 1.97 -2.60
N PRO A 188 3.46 2.84 -1.63
CA PRO A 188 2.60 3.97 -1.95
C PRO A 188 3.23 4.89 -3.00
N PHE A 189 4.53 5.11 -2.92
CA PHE A 189 5.27 5.94 -3.87
C PHE A 189 5.39 5.26 -5.24
N ALA A 190 5.67 3.96 -5.26
CA ALA A 190 5.76 3.17 -6.49
C ALA A 190 4.42 3.13 -7.24
N ILE A 191 3.29 3.01 -6.53
CA ILE A 191 1.96 3.06 -7.12
C ILE A 191 1.72 4.44 -7.76
N LEU A 192 1.98 5.51 -7.02
CA LEU A 192 1.82 6.88 -7.53
C LEU A 192 2.72 7.14 -8.73
N ALA A 193 3.99 6.75 -8.66
CA ALA A 193 4.94 6.88 -9.76
C ALA A 193 4.49 6.12 -11.01
N PHE A 194 4.03 4.87 -10.86
CA PHE A 194 3.55 4.06 -11.97
C PHE A 194 2.39 4.73 -12.72
N PHE A 195 1.38 5.18 -12.00
CA PHE A 195 0.24 5.85 -12.61
C PHE A 195 0.61 7.21 -13.21
N LYS A 196 1.47 7.98 -12.51
CA LYS A 196 1.94 9.25 -13.04
C LYS A 196 2.76 9.08 -14.31
N TYR A 197 3.59 8.05 -14.38
CA TYR A 197 4.33 7.70 -15.60
C TYR A 197 3.39 7.37 -16.77
N GLY A 198 2.33 6.59 -16.51
CA GLY A 198 1.31 6.30 -17.52
C GLY A 198 0.60 7.57 -18.02
N GLU A 199 0.27 8.51 -17.14
CA GLU A 199 -0.29 9.82 -17.50
C GLU A 199 0.69 10.61 -18.39
N LEU A 200 1.96 10.68 -18.01
CA LEU A 200 2.98 11.39 -18.77
C LEU A 200 3.21 10.78 -20.16
N LEU A 201 3.19 9.45 -20.27
CA LEU A 201 3.28 8.79 -21.58
C LEU A 201 2.11 9.15 -22.49
N SER A 202 0.89 9.18 -21.97
CA SER A 202 -0.30 9.55 -22.74
C SER A 202 -0.25 11.00 -23.25
N VAL A 203 0.38 11.88 -22.47
CA VAL A 203 0.57 13.29 -22.82
C VAL A 203 1.73 13.46 -23.83
N TYR A 204 2.78 12.65 -23.70
CA TYR A 204 3.95 12.72 -24.60
C TYR A 204 3.59 12.47 -26.07
N GLU A 205 2.56 11.68 -26.33
CA GLU A 205 2.08 11.42 -27.69
C GLU A 205 1.38 12.64 -28.33
N GLN A 206 1.03 13.67 -27.53
CA GLN A 206 0.40 14.89 -28.02
C GLN A 206 1.46 15.93 -28.41
N LYS A 207 1.31 16.56 -29.58
CA LYS A 207 2.21 17.62 -30.03
C LYS A 207 2.20 18.78 -29.03
N ASN A 208 3.38 19.23 -28.58
CA ASN A 208 3.62 20.32 -27.63
C ASN A 208 3.32 20.02 -26.14
N ALA A 209 2.99 18.81 -25.78
CA ALA A 209 2.69 18.43 -24.39
C ALA A 209 3.85 18.70 -23.41
N TRP A 210 5.09 18.63 -23.87
CA TRP A 210 6.29 18.90 -23.07
C TRP A 210 6.28 20.28 -22.41
N LYS A 211 5.84 21.32 -23.13
CA LYS A 211 5.85 22.70 -22.57
C LYS A 211 4.78 22.89 -21.49
N GLU A 212 3.61 22.29 -21.66
CA GLU A 212 2.49 22.42 -20.73
C GLU A 212 2.67 21.59 -19.47
N HIS A 213 3.36 20.45 -19.57
CA HIS A 213 3.53 19.50 -18.48
C HIS A 213 4.98 19.41 -17.96
N SER A 214 5.80 20.42 -18.23
CA SER A 214 7.22 20.43 -17.83
C SER A 214 7.42 20.23 -16.32
N ARG A 215 6.53 20.77 -15.48
CA ARG A 215 6.58 20.58 -14.00
C ARG A 215 6.34 19.12 -13.60
N ASP A 216 5.46 18.43 -14.28
CA ASP A 216 5.15 17.03 -14.00
C ASP A 216 6.33 16.12 -14.29
N TYR A 217 7.11 16.44 -15.33
CA TYR A 217 8.33 15.70 -15.68
C TYR A 217 9.47 15.93 -14.67
N ILE A 218 9.52 17.12 -14.05
CA ILE A 218 10.52 17.42 -13.01
C ILE A 218 10.20 16.69 -11.70
N LEU A 219 8.91 16.50 -11.39
CA LEU A 219 8.46 15.85 -10.15
C LEU A 219 8.48 14.32 -10.23
N PHE A 220 8.61 13.76 -11.43
CA PHE A 220 8.73 12.32 -11.66
C PHE A 220 10.18 11.87 -11.59
#